data_80d09d3a5d595041a0c94cd9cb038a63
#
_entry.id   80d09d3a5d595041a0c94cd9cb038a63
#
_cell.length_a   1.000
_cell.length_b   1.000
_cell.length_c   1.000
_cell.angle_alpha   90.00
_cell.angle_beta   90.00
_cell.angle_gamma   90.00
#
_symmetry.space_group_name_H-M   'P 1'
#
loop_
_entity.id
_entity.type
_entity.pdbx_description
1 polymer ?
#
loop_
_entity_poly.entity_id
_entity_poly.type
_entity_poly.pdbx_seq_one_letter_code
_entity_poly.pdbx_strand_id
1 'polypeptide(L)'
;GGVNTHKGMIFSMGLLAAAAGYQYGRQLSERISGQLPPSASGEWDLSVPDLLSLAGELCREETERDFEALNKRAESRGEDLLCLSHGERLYLKYGCRGIRGEAADGFPSLSQIACPALTGAAAYAGLLRPFPKPSLSLSDRVSQPDRGSLSDSGLDGKWNLVRLQTLLHLMARAEDTNVLHRGGPAAAAYVREEAAALLSGGGVFAEDGLCRLAQLNRDFISRNISPGGCADLLALAVFLLRLSDPGEDSFQALKSDPAQ
;
A
#
# COMPACT_ATOMS: atom_id res chain seq x y z
N GLY A 1 -1.76 19.87 -20.42
CA GLY A 1 -2.59 18.76 -20.03
C GLY A 1 -2.10 18.19 -18.71
N GLY A 2 -2.93 18.26 -17.64
CA GLY A 2 -2.57 17.75 -16.34
C GLY A 2 -2.40 16.25 -16.38
N VAL A 3 -1.28 15.73 -15.89
CA VAL A 3 -1.06 14.30 -15.68
C VAL A 3 -1.93 13.89 -14.51
N ASN A 4 -2.99 13.10 -14.75
CA ASN A 4 -3.83 12.58 -13.69
C ASN A 4 -3.13 11.35 -13.06
N THR A 5 -2.41 11.58 -11.97
CA THR A 5 -1.60 10.57 -11.27
C THR A 5 -2.40 9.76 -10.24
N HIS A 6 -3.66 10.12 -9.96
CA HIS A 6 -4.42 9.53 -8.84
C HIS A 6 -5.50 8.51 -9.24
N LYS A 7 -5.69 8.23 -10.54
CA LYS A 7 -6.74 7.30 -10.99
C LYS A 7 -6.61 5.90 -10.39
N GLY A 8 -5.39 5.37 -10.37
CA GLY A 8 -5.10 4.05 -9.81
C GLY A 8 -5.39 3.98 -8.31
N MET A 9 -4.94 4.98 -7.56
CA MET A 9 -5.17 5.05 -6.13
C MET A 9 -6.66 5.19 -5.79
N ILE A 10 -7.39 6.09 -6.49
CA ILE A 10 -8.84 6.28 -6.27
C ILE A 10 -9.61 4.99 -6.55
N PHE A 11 -9.30 4.29 -7.65
CA PHE A 11 -9.91 3.01 -7.99
C PHE A 11 -9.67 1.97 -6.89
N SER A 12 -8.42 1.77 -6.50
CA SER A 12 -8.06 0.77 -5.49
C SER A 12 -8.60 1.10 -4.10
N MET A 13 -8.53 2.37 -3.69
CA MET A 13 -9.09 2.81 -2.42
C MET A 13 -10.61 2.62 -2.39
N GLY A 14 -11.29 2.91 -3.50
CA GLY A 14 -12.74 2.67 -3.65
C GLY A 14 -13.11 1.20 -3.50
N LEU A 15 -12.35 0.28 -4.13
CA LEU A 15 -12.57 -1.16 -3.99
C LEU A 15 -12.34 -1.65 -2.56
N LEU A 16 -11.25 -1.23 -1.92
CA LEU A 16 -10.95 -1.62 -0.54
C LEU A 16 -11.98 -1.07 0.43
N ALA A 17 -12.43 0.18 0.24
CA ALA A 17 -13.48 0.78 1.06
C ALA A 17 -14.82 0.06 0.87
N ALA A 18 -15.19 -0.33 -0.36
CA ALA A 18 -16.39 -1.11 -0.64
C ALA A 18 -16.35 -2.50 0.01
N ALA A 19 -15.21 -3.19 -0.10
CA ALA A 19 -15.00 -4.49 0.53
C ALA A 19 -15.08 -4.40 2.06
N ALA A 20 -14.46 -3.37 2.66
CA ALA A 20 -14.54 -3.13 4.10
C ALA A 20 -15.97 -2.83 4.55
N GLY A 21 -16.69 -1.99 3.81
CA GLY A 21 -18.10 -1.69 4.10
C GLY A 21 -19.01 -2.91 4.00
N TYR A 22 -18.75 -3.79 3.03
CA TYR A 22 -19.48 -5.06 2.87
C TYR A 22 -19.22 -6.01 4.05
N GLN A 23 -17.95 -6.23 4.42
CA GLN A 23 -17.61 -7.06 5.58
C GLN A 23 -18.26 -6.52 6.87
N TYR A 24 -18.20 -5.20 7.04
CA TYR A 24 -18.88 -4.52 8.15
C TYR A 24 -20.38 -4.80 8.18
N GLY A 25 -21.07 -4.53 7.09
CA GLY A 25 -22.53 -4.73 6.99
C GLY A 25 -22.92 -6.17 7.25
N ARG A 26 -22.14 -7.14 6.77
CA ARG A 26 -22.37 -8.56 7.02
C ARG A 26 -22.23 -8.89 8.50
N GLN A 27 -21.14 -8.51 9.16
CA GLN A 27 -20.94 -8.75 10.59
C GLN A 27 -22.02 -8.08 11.44
N LEU A 28 -22.43 -6.87 11.09
CA LEU A 28 -23.53 -6.16 11.77
C LEU A 28 -24.84 -6.94 11.64
N SER A 29 -25.18 -7.43 10.46
CA SER A 29 -26.39 -8.24 10.21
C SER A 29 -26.38 -9.55 11.00
N GLU A 30 -25.23 -10.25 11.02
CA GLU A 30 -25.05 -11.50 11.77
C GLU A 30 -25.15 -11.29 13.29
N ARG A 31 -24.68 -10.15 13.80
CA ARG A 31 -24.88 -9.77 15.22
C ARG A 31 -26.34 -9.44 15.55
N ILE A 32 -27.01 -8.68 14.70
CA ILE A 32 -28.43 -8.32 14.88
C ILE A 32 -29.34 -9.57 14.85
N SER A 33 -29.00 -10.54 13.98
CA SER A 33 -29.73 -11.81 13.87
C SER A 33 -29.39 -12.84 14.96
N GLY A 34 -28.42 -12.54 15.84
CA GLY A 34 -27.98 -13.45 16.92
C GLY A 34 -27.13 -14.61 16.43
N GLN A 35 -26.65 -14.58 15.18
CA GLN A 35 -25.76 -15.62 14.61
C GLN A 35 -24.31 -15.46 15.10
N LEU A 36 -23.90 -14.25 15.44
CA LEU A 36 -22.62 -13.98 16.08
C LEU A 36 -22.84 -13.52 17.52
N PRO A 37 -22.06 -14.03 18.48
CA PRO A 37 -22.12 -13.54 19.86
C PRO A 37 -21.75 -12.07 19.90
N PRO A 38 -22.31 -11.27 20.85
CA PRO A 38 -21.85 -9.92 21.08
C PRO A 38 -20.36 -9.97 21.37
N SER A 39 -19.53 -9.28 20.58
CA SER A 39 -18.11 -9.19 20.90
C SER A 39 -17.96 -8.41 22.21
N ALA A 40 -17.18 -8.92 23.15
CA ALA A 40 -16.96 -8.30 24.45
C ALA A 40 -16.31 -6.90 24.35
N SER A 41 -15.72 -6.56 23.18
CA SER A 41 -15.01 -5.30 22.92
C SER A 41 -15.76 -4.36 21.97
N GLY A 42 -16.87 -4.80 21.34
CA GLY A 42 -17.52 -4.01 20.29
C GLY A 42 -16.67 -3.82 19.03
N GLU A 43 -15.48 -4.42 19.00
CA GLU A 43 -14.50 -4.25 17.93
C GLU A 43 -14.89 -5.04 16.68
N TRP A 44 -14.44 -4.50 15.54
CA TRP A 44 -14.53 -5.11 14.23
C TRP A 44 -13.47 -6.18 14.08
N ASP A 45 -13.85 -7.36 13.63
CA ASP A 45 -12.90 -8.37 13.19
C ASP A 45 -12.68 -8.21 11.68
N LEU A 46 -11.83 -7.25 11.29
CA LEU A 46 -11.48 -7.03 9.89
C LEU A 46 -10.28 -7.89 9.52
N SER A 47 -10.55 -8.97 8.79
CA SER A 47 -9.51 -9.79 8.17
C SER A 47 -8.99 -9.11 6.91
N VAL A 48 -7.75 -8.60 6.94
CA VAL A 48 -7.11 -8.00 5.75
C VAL A 48 -7.04 -8.97 4.58
N PRO A 49 -6.66 -10.26 4.74
CA PRO A 49 -6.69 -11.23 3.66
C PRO A 49 -8.06 -11.38 3.02
N ASP A 50 -9.13 -11.50 3.82
CA ASP A 50 -10.49 -11.63 3.32
C ASP A 50 -10.97 -10.35 2.62
N LEU A 51 -10.55 -9.20 3.11
CA LEU A 51 -10.85 -7.91 2.49
C LEU A 51 -10.19 -7.79 1.11
N LEU A 52 -8.92 -8.18 0.98
CA LEU A 52 -8.21 -8.15 -0.28
C LEU A 52 -8.80 -9.15 -1.29
N SER A 53 -9.16 -10.35 -0.83
CA SER A 53 -9.86 -11.36 -1.65
C SER A 53 -11.18 -10.83 -2.18
N LEU A 54 -12.02 -10.28 -1.30
CA LEU A 54 -13.31 -9.70 -1.66
C LEU A 54 -13.17 -8.52 -2.64
N ALA A 55 -12.19 -7.64 -2.42
CA ALA A 55 -11.91 -6.54 -3.34
C ALA A 55 -11.54 -7.06 -4.74
N GLY A 56 -10.77 -8.15 -4.81
CA GLY A 56 -10.46 -8.83 -6.07
C GLY A 56 -11.70 -9.41 -6.75
N GLU A 57 -12.55 -10.09 -5.97
CA GLU A 57 -13.81 -10.66 -6.49
C GLU A 57 -14.73 -9.60 -7.10
N LEU A 58 -14.83 -8.43 -6.46
CA LEU A 58 -15.68 -7.32 -6.92
C LEU A 58 -15.30 -6.77 -8.31
N CYS A 59 -14.04 -6.91 -8.73
CA CYS A 59 -13.59 -6.32 -10.00
C CYS A 59 -13.04 -7.33 -11.02
N ARG A 60 -12.82 -8.59 -10.63
CA ARG A 60 -12.15 -9.59 -11.48
C ARG A 60 -12.84 -9.80 -12.81
N GLU A 61 -14.12 -10.09 -12.80
CA GLU A 61 -14.86 -10.41 -14.01
C GLU A 61 -14.82 -9.27 -15.04
N GLU A 62 -15.06 -8.02 -14.60
CA GLU A 62 -15.00 -6.86 -15.47
C GLU A 62 -13.57 -6.58 -15.95
N THR A 63 -12.59 -6.77 -15.09
CA THR A 63 -11.17 -6.57 -15.44
C THR A 63 -10.72 -7.57 -16.51
N GLU A 64 -11.06 -8.85 -16.36
CA GLU A 64 -10.72 -9.88 -17.36
C GLU A 64 -11.44 -9.62 -18.68
N ARG A 65 -12.73 -9.29 -18.63
CA ARG A 65 -13.52 -8.93 -19.82
C ARG A 65 -12.90 -7.75 -20.60
N ASP A 66 -12.44 -6.74 -19.89
CA ASP A 66 -11.81 -5.58 -20.50
C ASP A 66 -10.47 -5.94 -21.15
N PHE A 67 -9.63 -6.77 -20.52
CA PHE A 67 -8.39 -7.25 -21.12
C PHE A 67 -8.63 -8.14 -22.34
N GLU A 68 -9.62 -9.02 -22.28
CA GLU A 68 -10.02 -9.82 -23.45
C GLU A 68 -10.50 -8.94 -24.61
N ALA A 69 -11.33 -7.95 -24.33
CA ALA A 69 -11.79 -7.00 -25.35
C ALA A 69 -10.63 -6.21 -25.96
N LEU A 70 -9.66 -5.82 -25.14
CA LEU A 70 -8.46 -5.12 -25.59
C LEU A 70 -7.60 -6.00 -26.50
N ASN A 71 -7.41 -7.28 -26.16
CA ASN A 71 -6.68 -8.24 -26.99
C ASN A 71 -7.37 -8.42 -28.35
N LYS A 72 -8.70 -8.64 -28.36
CA LYS A 72 -9.48 -8.76 -29.61
C LYS A 72 -9.38 -7.52 -30.49
N ARG A 73 -9.39 -6.32 -29.89
CA ARG A 73 -9.20 -5.06 -30.61
C ARG A 73 -7.80 -4.97 -31.22
N ALA A 74 -6.77 -5.37 -30.49
CA ALA A 74 -5.40 -5.37 -31.00
C ALA A 74 -5.18 -6.32 -32.15
N GLU A 75 -5.85 -7.49 -32.16
CA GLU A 75 -5.80 -8.47 -33.26
C GLU A 75 -6.54 -7.99 -34.52
N SER A 76 -7.64 -7.25 -34.34
CA SER A 76 -8.54 -6.91 -35.47
C SER A 76 -8.19 -5.59 -36.18
N ARG A 77 -7.41 -4.70 -35.58
CA ARG A 77 -7.13 -3.34 -36.10
C ARG A 77 -5.70 -2.93 -35.87
N GLY A 78 -4.84 -3.05 -36.87
CA GLY A 78 -3.45 -2.59 -36.81
C GLY A 78 -3.24 -1.05 -36.64
N GLU A 79 -4.27 -0.23 -36.55
CA GLU A 79 -4.14 1.23 -36.68
C GLU A 79 -4.74 2.07 -35.52
N ASP A 80 -5.57 1.51 -34.64
CA ASP A 80 -6.27 2.32 -33.62
C ASP A 80 -5.54 2.38 -32.24
N LEU A 81 -4.22 2.23 -32.22
CA LEU A 81 -3.39 2.33 -31.00
C LEU A 81 -3.31 3.77 -30.45
N LEU A 82 -3.73 4.77 -31.21
CA LEU A 82 -3.66 6.18 -30.82
C LEU A 82 -4.65 6.56 -29.70
N CYS A 83 -5.77 5.84 -29.60
CA CYS A 83 -6.81 6.10 -28.60
C CYS A 83 -6.63 5.31 -27.30
N LEU A 84 -5.58 4.48 -27.18
CA LEU A 84 -5.32 3.67 -25.99
C LEU A 84 -4.81 4.52 -24.83
N SER A 85 -5.28 4.22 -23.63
CA SER A 85 -4.71 4.74 -22.40
C SER A 85 -3.26 4.27 -22.19
N HIS A 86 -2.53 4.91 -21.30
CA HIS A 86 -1.16 4.51 -20.96
C HIS A 86 -1.09 3.07 -20.44
N GLY A 87 -2.04 2.67 -19.59
CA GLY A 87 -2.12 1.30 -19.05
C GLY A 87 -2.37 0.26 -20.13
N GLU A 88 -3.31 0.52 -21.04
CA GLU A 88 -3.61 -0.39 -22.18
C GLU A 88 -2.41 -0.58 -23.10
N ARG A 89 -1.66 0.49 -23.37
CA ARG A 89 -0.41 0.40 -24.16
C ARG A 89 0.66 -0.43 -23.46
N LEU A 90 0.83 -0.29 -22.15
CA LEU A 90 1.78 -1.10 -21.38
C LEU A 90 1.36 -2.56 -21.34
N TYR A 91 0.06 -2.84 -21.22
CA TYR A 91 -0.47 -4.19 -21.27
C TYR A 91 -0.17 -4.86 -22.62
N LEU A 92 -0.53 -4.22 -23.73
CA LEU A 92 -0.28 -4.80 -25.07
C LEU A 92 1.21 -4.94 -25.39
N LYS A 93 2.06 -4.04 -24.88
CA LYS A 93 3.50 -4.05 -25.18
C LYS A 93 4.30 -4.97 -24.28
N TYR A 94 3.95 -5.07 -23.00
CA TYR A 94 4.76 -5.73 -21.97
C TYR A 94 4.00 -6.78 -21.16
N GLY A 95 2.69 -6.94 -21.38
CA GLY A 95 1.83 -7.82 -20.58
C GLY A 95 1.50 -7.25 -19.20
N CYS A 96 1.87 -6.00 -18.92
CA CYS A 96 1.68 -5.38 -17.60
C CYS A 96 0.22 -5.02 -17.36
N ARG A 97 -0.46 -5.73 -16.48
CA ARG A 97 -1.88 -5.52 -16.15
C ARG A 97 -2.10 -4.29 -15.25
N GLY A 98 -1.02 -3.78 -14.65
CA GLY A 98 -1.04 -2.62 -13.77
C GLY A 98 -1.99 -2.77 -12.58
N ILE A 99 -2.46 -1.66 -12.03
CA ILE A 99 -3.30 -1.64 -10.81
C ILE A 99 -4.64 -2.39 -10.97
N ARG A 100 -5.16 -2.52 -12.19
CA ARG A 100 -6.41 -3.26 -12.43
C ARG A 100 -6.17 -4.76 -12.31
N GLY A 101 -5.07 -5.28 -12.86
CA GLY A 101 -4.67 -6.66 -12.67
C GLY A 101 -4.29 -6.94 -11.23
N GLU A 102 -3.53 -6.06 -10.59
CA GLU A 102 -3.20 -6.12 -9.18
C GLU A 102 -4.46 -6.26 -8.30
N ALA A 103 -5.51 -5.46 -8.57
CA ALA A 103 -6.78 -5.54 -7.86
C ALA A 103 -7.52 -6.85 -8.14
N ALA A 104 -7.65 -7.25 -9.40
CA ALA A 104 -8.34 -8.49 -9.79
C ALA A 104 -7.69 -9.75 -9.19
N ASP A 105 -6.36 -9.71 -8.97
CA ASP A 105 -5.59 -10.78 -8.35
C ASP A 105 -5.62 -10.72 -6.79
N GLY A 106 -6.40 -9.80 -6.20
CA GLY A 106 -6.51 -9.63 -4.74
C GLY A 106 -5.35 -8.88 -4.12
N PHE A 107 -4.74 -7.97 -4.85
CA PHE A 107 -3.65 -7.10 -4.39
C PHE A 107 -2.42 -7.85 -3.83
N PRO A 108 -1.79 -8.73 -4.61
CA PRO A 108 -0.62 -9.49 -4.15
C PRO A 108 0.53 -8.61 -3.66
N SER A 109 0.76 -7.43 -4.25
CA SER A 109 1.77 -6.49 -3.76
C SER A 109 1.46 -5.93 -2.37
N LEU A 110 0.17 -5.79 -2.01
CA LEU A 110 -0.21 -5.41 -0.65
C LEU A 110 0.01 -6.55 0.33
N SER A 111 -0.52 -7.75 0.03
CA SER A 111 -0.48 -8.90 0.94
C SER A 111 0.94 -9.46 1.14
N GLN A 112 1.77 -9.49 0.08
CA GLN A 112 3.07 -10.15 0.10
C GLN A 112 4.25 -9.20 0.29
N ILE A 113 4.08 -7.90 0.03
CA ILE A 113 5.18 -6.93 0.09
C ILE A 113 4.86 -5.80 1.08
N ALA A 114 3.83 -4.99 0.81
CA ALA A 114 3.62 -3.74 1.51
C ALA A 114 3.19 -3.93 2.97
N CYS A 115 2.16 -4.75 3.23
CA CYS A 115 1.69 -4.97 4.60
C CYS A 115 2.75 -5.66 5.48
N PRO A 116 3.44 -6.74 5.05
CA PRO A 116 4.54 -7.30 5.82
C PRO A 116 5.69 -6.33 6.07
N ALA A 117 6.09 -5.54 5.05
CA ALA A 117 7.16 -4.56 5.21
C ALA A 117 6.77 -3.43 6.17
N LEU A 118 5.53 -2.92 6.07
CA LEU A 118 5.00 -1.85 6.91
C LEU A 118 4.93 -2.28 8.38
N THR A 119 4.37 -3.45 8.66
CA THR A 119 4.25 -3.99 10.01
C THR A 119 5.62 -4.35 10.60
N GLY A 120 6.51 -4.95 9.81
CA GLY A 120 7.88 -5.26 10.23
C GLY A 120 8.69 -4.01 10.56
N ALA A 121 8.63 -2.99 9.70
CA ALA A 121 9.30 -1.71 9.92
C ALA A 121 8.73 -0.96 11.15
N ALA A 122 7.41 -0.98 11.34
CA ALA A 122 6.75 -0.38 12.50
C ALA A 122 7.13 -1.09 13.81
N ALA A 123 7.19 -2.43 13.80
CA ALA A 123 7.68 -3.22 14.94
C ALA A 123 9.15 -2.89 15.25
N TYR A 124 10.01 -2.82 14.24
CA TYR A 124 11.41 -2.45 14.39
C TYR A 124 11.59 -1.03 14.99
N ALA A 125 10.76 -0.08 14.56
CA ALA A 125 10.74 1.29 15.08
C ALA A 125 10.12 1.41 16.50
N GLY A 126 9.58 0.31 17.05
CA GLY A 126 8.91 0.28 18.34
C GLY A 126 7.54 0.96 18.35
N LEU A 127 6.87 1.02 17.17
CA LEU A 127 5.55 1.63 16.99
C LEU A 127 4.40 0.62 17.07
N LEU A 128 4.67 -0.65 16.76
CA LEU A 128 3.74 -1.76 16.90
C LEU A 128 4.34 -2.79 17.83
N ARG A 129 3.54 -3.33 18.73
CA ARG A 129 3.95 -4.51 19.49
C ARG A 129 4.01 -5.70 18.52
N PRO A 130 5.05 -6.56 18.58
CA PRO A 130 5.04 -7.80 17.84
C PRO A 130 3.82 -8.60 18.28
N PHE A 131 2.98 -9.02 17.33
CA PHE A 131 1.77 -9.76 17.66
C PHE A 131 2.05 -10.96 18.56
N PRO A 132 1.42 -10.99 19.74
CA PRO A 132 0.46 -12.03 20.05
C PRO A 132 -0.90 -11.38 20.34
N LYS A 133 -2.00 -12.08 20.04
CA LYS A 133 -3.35 -11.65 20.42
C LYS A 133 -3.34 -11.23 21.89
N PRO A 134 -3.78 -10.02 22.24
CA PRO A 134 -3.79 -9.60 23.62
C PRO A 134 -4.88 -10.33 24.40
N SER A 135 -4.46 -11.10 25.39
CA SER A 135 -5.27 -11.21 26.57
C SER A 135 -5.04 -9.91 27.36
N LEU A 136 -5.95 -8.97 27.24
CA LEU A 136 -5.89 -7.70 27.94
C LEU A 136 -6.13 -7.90 29.42
N SER A 137 -5.06 -7.85 30.23
CA SER A 137 -5.17 -7.43 31.60
C SER A 137 -4.65 -6.00 31.70
N LEU A 138 -5.44 -5.16 32.36
CA LEU A 138 -5.28 -3.69 32.49
C LEU A 138 -4.05 -3.26 33.35
N SER A 139 -3.18 -4.20 33.72
CA SER A 139 -2.12 -3.97 34.74
C SER A 139 -0.70 -3.78 34.22
N ASP A 140 -0.44 -3.91 32.91
CA ASP A 140 0.94 -3.90 32.38
C ASP A 140 1.38 -2.57 31.73
N ARG A 141 0.98 -1.46 32.30
CA ARG A 141 1.64 -0.16 32.03
C ARG A 141 2.89 -0.02 32.88
N VAL A 142 3.95 -0.76 32.56
CA VAL A 142 5.26 -0.57 33.20
C VAL A 142 6.31 -0.23 32.14
N SER A 143 6.81 1.02 32.28
CA SER A 143 8.15 1.54 31.99
C SER A 143 8.88 0.99 30.76
N GLN A 144 8.88 1.77 29.67
CA GLN A 144 9.83 1.63 28.57
C GLN A 144 11.21 2.15 28.98
N PRO A 145 12.31 1.44 28.64
CA PRO A 145 13.64 1.99 28.82
C PRO A 145 13.91 3.10 27.79
N ASP A 146 14.40 4.19 28.32
CA ASP A 146 14.90 5.38 27.62
C ASP A 146 15.96 4.98 26.58
N ARG A 147 15.65 5.05 25.29
CA ARG A 147 16.62 4.94 24.21
C ARG A 147 16.94 6.32 23.67
N GLY A 148 18.19 6.73 23.96
CA GLY A 148 18.75 8.03 23.73
C GLY A 148 18.39 8.71 22.41
N SER A 149 18.12 9.96 22.55
CA SER A 149 18.31 11.11 21.66
C SER A 149 18.59 10.80 20.18
N LEU A 150 17.52 10.71 19.39
CA LEU A 150 17.51 11.22 18.03
C LEU A 150 16.62 12.48 18.07
N SER A 151 17.26 13.62 18.16
CA SER A 151 16.64 14.93 18.18
C SER A 151 15.82 15.13 16.91
N ASP A 152 14.56 15.50 17.09
CA ASP A 152 13.55 15.84 16.09
C ASP A 152 12.70 14.68 15.51
N SER A 153 12.72 13.53 16.14
CA SER A 153 11.87 12.42 15.74
C SER A 153 10.79 12.12 16.78
N GLY A 154 9.82 13.00 16.85
CA GLY A 154 8.53 12.66 17.44
C GLY A 154 7.93 11.45 16.72
N LEU A 155 6.77 10.97 17.18
CA LEU A 155 6.04 9.82 16.62
C LEU A 155 5.93 9.89 15.09
N ASP A 156 5.76 11.09 14.52
CA ASP A 156 5.68 11.34 13.07
C ASP A 156 6.99 11.02 12.33
N GLY A 157 8.14 11.33 12.92
CA GLY A 157 9.44 11.00 12.32
C GLY A 157 9.64 9.49 12.19
N LYS A 158 9.27 8.72 13.22
CA LYS A 158 9.34 7.25 13.19
C LYS A 158 8.40 6.67 12.11
N TRP A 159 7.16 7.16 12.02
CA TRP A 159 6.25 6.73 10.98
C TRP A 159 6.73 7.07 9.58
N ASN A 160 7.45 8.19 9.43
CA ASN A 160 8.05 8.53 8.15
C ASN A 160 9.13 7.53 7.74
N LEU A 161 10.00 7.12 8.66
CA LEU A 161 10.99 6.06 8.41
C LEU A 161 10.33 4.74 8.03
N VAL A 162 9.26 4.35 8.72
CA VAL A 162 8.48 3.14 8.43
C VAL A 162 7.92 3.18 7.00
N ARG A 163 7.31 4.30 6.60
CA ARG A 163 6.78 4.48 5.24
C ARG A 163 7.88 4.44 4.18
N LEU A 164 9.01 5.10 4.41
CA LEU A 164 10.16 5.10 3.49
C LEU A 164 10.75 3.69 3.35
N GLN A 165 10.89 2.95 4.45
CA GLN A 165 11.35 1.55 4.41
C GLN A 165 10.40 0.68 3.59
N THR A 166 9.10 0.83 3.81
CA THR A 166 8.07 0.10 3.05
C THR A 166 8.10 0.45 1.57
N LEU A 167 8.27 1.73 1.24
CA LEU A 167 8.41 2.18 -0.15
C LEU A 167 9.62 1.53 -0.84
N LEU A 168 10.75 1.41 -0.15
CA LEU A 168 11.92 0.69 -0.67
C LEU A 168 11.60 -0.77 -0.97
N HIS A 169 10.88 -1.46 -0.09
CA HIS A 169 10.46 -2.85 -0.34
C HIS A 169 9.52 -2.97 -1.54
N LEU A 170 8.62 -2.02 -1.73
CA LEU A 170 7.75 -1.97 -2.92
C LEU A 170 8.58 -1.72 -4.17
N MET A 171 9.45 -0.71 -4.20
CA MET A 171 10.31 -0.41 -5.35
C MET A 171 11.20 -1.58 -5.74
N ALA A 172 11.68 -2.36 -4.77
CA ALA A 172 12.54 -3.51 -5.02
C ALA A 172 11.79 -4.71 -5.62
N ARG A 173 10.47 -4.85 -5.41
CA ARG A 173 9.76 -6.10 -5.73
C ARG A 173 8.45 -5.93 -6.51
N ALA A 174 7.76 -4.81 -6.38
CA ALA A 174 6.51 -4.56 -7.10
C ALA A 174 6.76 -4.04 -8.53
N GLU A 175 5.82 -4.28 -9.41
CA GLU A 175 5.81 -3.69 -10.73
C GLU A 175 5.25 -2.26 -10.67
N ASP A 176 6.02 -1.28 -11.16
CA ASP A 176 5.57 0.11 -11.24
C ASP A 176 5.36 0.54 -12.69
N THR A 177 4.10 0.59 -13.11
CA THR A 177 3.71 0.99 -14.46
C THR A 177 4.01 2.45 -14.78
N ASN A 178 4.15 3.34 -13.77
CA ASN A 178 4.56 4.72 -14.00
C ASN A 178 6.05 4.81 -14.39
N VAL A 179 6.90 4.04 -13.70
CA VAL A 179 8.32 3.91 -14.05
C VAL A 179 8.48 3.31 -15.43
N LEU A 180 7.77 2.20 -15.70
CA LEU A 180 7.81 1.50 -16.98
C LEU A 180 7.32 2.40 -18.14
N HIS A 181 6.27 3.19 -17.91
CA HIS A 181 5.74 4.12 -18.90
C HIS A 181 6.74 5.24 -19.25
N ARG A 182 7.42 5.82 -18.25
CA ARG A 182 8.30 6.97 -18.43
C ARG A 182 9.69 6.60 -18.94
N GLY A 183 10.25 5.51 -18.42
CA GLY A 183 11.66 5.14 -18.67
C GLY A 183 11.86 3.73 -19.25
N GLY A 184 10.77 2.99 -19.51
CA GLY A 184 10.85 1.65 -20.08
C GLY A 184 11.42 0.60 -19.12
N PRO A 185 11.69 -0.63 -19.62
CA PRO A 185 12.20 -1.74 -18.79
C PRO A 185 13.53 -1.46 -18.12
N ALA A 186 14.41 -0.69 -18.74
CA ALA A 186 15.71 -0.33 -18.16
C ALA A 186 15.56 0.54 -16.90
N ALA A 187 14.63 1.51 -16.92
CA ALA A 187 14.34 2.32 -15.74
C ALA A 187 13.69 1.49 -14.63
N ALA A 188 12.79 0.54 -14.97
CA ALA A 188 12.18 -0.35 -14.01
C ALA A 188 13.22 -1.29 -13.35
N ALA A 189 14.18 -1.82 -14.12
CA ALA A 189 15.29 -2.61 -13.60
C ALA A 189 16.18 -1.76 -12.67
N TYR A 190 16.56 -0.56 -13.08
CA TYR A 190 17.34 0.37 -12.28
C TYR A 190 16.70 0.68 -10.92
N VAL A 191 15.40 1.04 -10.91
CA VAL A 191 14.67 1.30 -9.64
C VAL A 191 14.73 0.09 -8.71
N ARG A 192 14.52 -1.10 -9.27
CA ARG A 192 14.50 -2.35 -8.50
C ARG A 192 15.87 -2.67 -7.89
N GLU A 193 16.92 -2.55 -8.69
CA GLU A 193 18.30 -2.83 -8.28
C GLU A 193 18.77 -1.85 -7.20
N GLU A 194 18.55 -0.55 -7.39
CA GLU A 194 18.97 0.47 -6.42
C GLU A 194 18.18 0.36 -5.10
N ALA A 195 16.89 0.12 -5.15
CA ALA A 195 16.09 -0.10 -3.95
C ALA A 195 16.54 -1.37 -3.19
N ALA A 196 16.81 -2.46 -3.91
CA ALA A 196 17.32 -3.69 -3.32
C ALA A 196 18.72 -3.51 -2.70
N ALA A 197 19.61 -2.77 -3.37
CA ALA A 197 20.95 -2.45 -2.86
C ALA A 197 20.89 -1.59 -1.58
N LEU A 198 19.95 -0.65 -1.51
CA LEU A 198 19.74 0.16 -0.32
C LEU A 198 19.20 -0.68 0.84
N LEU A 199 18.22 -1.56 0.57
CA LEU A 199 17.66 -2.49 1.55
C LEU A 199 18.70 -3.46 2.11
N SER A 200 19.59 -3.99 1.27
CA SER A 200 20.65 -4.91 1.70
C SER A 200 21.64 -4.26 2.67
N GLY A 201 21.79 -2.93 2.60
CA GLY A 201 22.57 -2.13 3.54
C GLY A 201 21.80 -1.68 4.80
N GLY A 202 20.61 -2.23 5.07
CA GLY A 202 19.79 -1.86 6.24
C GLY A 202 18.69 -0.85 5.94
N GLY A 203 18.56 -0.39 4.70
CA GLY A 203 17.51 0.56 4.28
C GLY A 203 17.64 1.92 4.96
N VAL A 204 16.50 2.52 5.28
CA VAL A 204 16.47 3.84 5.96
C VAL A 204 16.85 3.78 7.43
N PHE A 205 16.92 2.60 8.03
CA PHE A 205 17.31 2.41 9.42
C PHE A 205 18.83 2.30 9.61
N ALA A 206 19.60 2.18 8.53
CA ALA A 206 21.06 2.27 8.59
C ALA A 206 21.52 3.71 8.93
N GLU A 207 22.69 3.86 9.50
CA GLU A 207 23.26 5.15 9.92
C GLU A 207 23.30 6.17 8.77
N ASP A 208 23.66 5.73 7.56
CA ASP A 208 23.70 6.54 6.32
C ASP A 208 22.42 6.39 5.45
N GLY A 209 21.45 5.61 5.89
CA GLY A 209 20.31 5.19 5.08
C GLY A 209 19.49 6.34 4.48
N LEU A 210 19.19 7.36 5.27
CA LEU A 210 18.48 8.55 4.78
C LEU A 210 19.33 9.37 3.79
N CYS A 211 20.65 9.44 4.00
CA CYS A 211 21.55 10.12 3.07
C CYS A 211 21.59 9.42 1.72
N ARG A 212 21.69 8.09 1.71
CA ARG A 212 21.65 7.25 0.49
C ARG A 212 20.30 7.35 -0.21
N LEU A 213 19.19 7.32 0.53
CA LEU A 213 17.86 7.52 -0.04
C LEU A 213 17.72 8.91 -0.69
N ALA A 214 18.23 9.96 -0.03
CA ALA A 214 18.24 11.30 -0.60
C ALA A 214 19.08 11.39 -1.89
N GLN A 215 20.20 10.66 -1.98
CA GLN A 215 20.98 10.54 -3.19
C GLN A 215 20.17 9.85 -4.29
N LEU A 216 19.57 8.70 -3.99
CA LEU A 216 18.72 7.95 -4.92
C LEU A 216 17.55 8.82 -5.45
N ASN A 217 16.94 9.62 -4.59
CA ASN A 217 15.89 10.55 -4.99
C ASN A 217 16.39 11.62 -5.99
N ARG A 218 17.60 12.16 -5.78
CA ARG A 218 18.23 13.10 -6.76
C ARG A 218 18.45 12.43 -8.10
N ASP A 219 18.92 11.19 -8.10
CA ASP A 219 19.15 10.41 -9.32
C ASP A 219 17.84 10.11 -10.06
N PHE A 220 16.77 9.77 -9.33
CA PHE A 220 15.43 9.59 -9.91
C PHE A 220 14.92 10.88 -10.55
N ILE A 221 15.06 12.01 -9.88
CA ILE A 221 14.68 13.33 -10.42
C ILE A 221 15.44 13.62 -11.72
N SER A 222 16.77 13.42 -11.72
CA SER A 222 17.62 13.67 -12.89
C SER A 222 17.27 12.82 -14.10
N ARG A 223 16.77 11.59 -13.86
CA ARG A 223 16.34 10.62 -14.88
C ARG A 223 14.84 10.69 -15.21
N ASN A 224 14.09 11.62 -14.62
CA ASN A 224 12.62 11.71 -14.73
C ASN A 224 11.90 10.41 -14.32
N ILE A 225 12.45 9.70 -13.34
CA ILE A 225 11.87 8.49 -12.76
C ILE A 225 10.95 8.90 -11.59
N SER A 226 9.76 8.30 -11.52
CA SER A 226 8.82 8.50 -10.42
C SER A 226 8.10 7.19 -10.10
N PRO A 227 8.39 6.55 -8.95
CA PRO A 227 7.74 5.30 -8.53
C PRO A 227 6.35 5.56 -7.94
N GLY A 228 5.46 6.14 -8.78
CA GLY A 228 4.12 6.55 -8.36
C GLY A 228 3.20 5.36 -8.04
N GLY A 229 3.34 4.24 -8.76
CA GLY A 229 2.60 3.01 -8.46
C GLY A 229 2.97 2.42 -7.09
N CYS A 230 4.26 2.44 -6.75
CA CYS A 230 4.71 2.03 -5.41
C CYS A 230 4.19 2.97 -4.32
N ALA A 231 4.12 4.28 -4.58
CA ALA A 231 3.57 5.25 -3.64
C ALA A 231 2.06 5.04 -3.41
N ASP A 232 1.29 4.73 -4.46
CA ASP A 232 -0.12 4.38 -4.38
C ASP A 232 -0.33 3.12 -3.53
N LEU A 233 0.46 2.06 -3.77
CA LEU A 233 0.43 0.83 -2.97
C LEU A 233 0.79 1.07 -1.49
N LEU A 234 1.76 1.93 -1.21
CA LEU A 234 2.08 2.34 0.16
C LEU A 234 0.90 3.01 0.85
N ALA A 235 0.21 3.93 0.15
CA ALA A 235 -0.97 4.60 0.70
C ALA A 235 -2.09 3.59 1.04
N LEU A 236 -2.31 2.58 0.18
CA LEU A 236 -3.27 1.50 0.43
C LEU A 236 -2.86 0.64 1.63
N ALA A 237 -1.57 0.31 1.78
CA ALA A 237 -1.08 -0.45 2.94
C ALA A 237 -1.26 0.32 4.25
N VAL A 238 -1.01 1.63 4.25
CA VAL A 238 -1.27 2.49 5.41
C VAL A 238 -2.77 2.56 5.73
N PHE A 239 -3.62 2.64 4.71
CA PHE A 239 -5.07 2.58 4.89
C PHE A 239 -5.52 1.27 5.55
N LEU A 240 -5.04 0.12 5.05
CA LEU A 240 -5.34 -1.20 5.61
C LEU A 240 -4.87 -1.33 7.06
N LEU A 241 -3.66 -0.85 7.36
CA LEU A 241 -3.14 -0.84 8.74
C LEU A 241 -4.07 -0.05 9.68
N ARG A 242 -4.56 1.12 9.23
CA ARG A 242 -5.47 1.95 10.02
C ARG A 242 -6.86 1.34 10.18
N LEU A 243 -7.34 0.58 9.20
CA LEU A 243 -8.59 -0.16 9.32
C LEU A 243 -8.48 -1.33 10.30
N SER A 244 -7.32 -2.01 10.34
CA SER A 244 -7.11 -3.19 11.17
C SER A 244 -6.79 -2.88 12.64
N ASP A 245 -6.26 -1.69 12.91
CA ASP A 245 -5.91 -1.20 14.25
C ASP A 245 -6.41 0.24 14.42
N PRO A 246 -7.71 0.42 14.69
CA PRO A 246 -8.31 1.73 14.91
C PRO A 246 -7.96 2.36 16.26
N GLY A 247 -6.82 2.01 16.89
CA GLY A 247 -6.40 2.43 18.22
C GLY A 247 -6.84 3.84 18.60
N GLU A 248 -7.19 4.05 19.86
CA GLU A 248 -7.84 5.26 20.43
C GLU A 248 -7.15 6.59 20.07
N ASP A 249 -5.84 6.59 19.82
CA ASP A 249 -5.08 7.77 19.46
C ASP A 249 -5.32 8.28 18.03
N SER A 250 -5.86 7.44 17.15
CA SER A 250 -6.12 7.81 15.75
C SER A 250 -7.32 8.76 15.60
N PHE A 251 -8.25 8.76 16.56
CA PHE A 251 -9.42 9.64 16.58
C PHE A 251 -9.20 10.95 17.31
N GLN A 252 -8.26 11.02 18.24
CA GLN A 252 -7.95 12.28 18.97
C GLN A 252 -7.15 13.25 18.09
N ALA A 253 -6.27 12.75 17.22
CA ALA A 253 -5.54 13.59 16.26
C ALA A 253 -6.44 14.26 15.21
N LEU A 254 -7.64 13.70 14.96
CA LEU A 254 -8.64 14.31 14.05
C LEU A 254 -9.57 15.30 14.78
N LYS A 255 -9.56 15.33 16.12
CA LYS A 255 -10.41 16.25 16.91
C LYS A 255 -9.70 17.51 17.36
N SER A 256 -8.39 17.59 17.22
CA SER A 256 -7.63 18.82 17.50
C SER A 256 -7.46 19.63 16.21
N ASP A 257 -8.55 20.18 15.70
CA ASP A 257 -8.52 21.32 14.79
C ASP A 257 -8.55 22.58 15.66
N PRO A 258 -7.48 23.36 15.75
CA PRO A 258 -7.49 24.63 16.43
C PRO A 258 -7.98 25.70 15.45
N ALA A 259 -9.29 25.74 15.23
CA ALA A 259 -9.94 26.95 14.75
C ALA A 259 -10.33 27.79 15.97
N GLN A 260 -9.41 28.59 16.48
CA GLN A 260 -9.66 29.86 17.15
C GLN A 260 -8.56 30.86 16.80
#